data_358fc3a52b80afc5e615e008c4c4c62c
#
_entry.id   358fc3a52b80afc5e615e008c4c4c62c
#
_cell.length_a   1.000
_cell.length_b   1.000
_cell.length_c   1.000
_cell.angle_alpha   90.00
_cell.angle_beta   90.00
_cell.angle_gamma   90.00
#
_symmetry.space_group_name_H-M   'P 1'
#
loop_
_entity.id
_entity.type
_entity.pdbx_description
1 polymer ?
#
loop_
_entity_poly.entity_id
_entity_poly.type
_entity_poly.pdbx_seq_one_letter_code
_entity_poly.pdbx_strand_id
1 'polypeptide(L)'
;MTFIPLKNTSEESGRILKHAGTISLFTLLSRILGAARDLVIAHVFGAGWITDAFVQAFTIPNVLRRLTAEGSMTLAFLPLYIEIREKNDPHAAKKFAAKTLGVVLGVTTILTGIGMIFSPELVFLFAAGFASSPEKFELTVLLTRIMFPYLIFVSFVAWSMGILNAEGRFAAPAAAPIFLNVGIIGSAFVISPMVKDPIIGIGIGVLLGGIIQILIQLPSLIKVGQSIKPRNFFNDHNIQRLLRLLGPSLVGMAVYQINIIVLRNLASFMPSGQVTH
;
A
#
# COMPACT_ATOMS: atom_id res chain seq x y z
N MET A 1 22.24 31.61 -32.25
CA MET A 1 21.49 31.84 -30.98
C MET A 1 20.02 31.56 -31.27
N THR A 2 19.57 30.33 -30.97
CA THR A 2 18.16 29.93 -31.19
C THR A 2 17.38 30.30 -29.94
N PHE A 3 16.48 31.28 -30.06
CA PHE A 3 15.56 31.66 -28.99
C PHE A 3 14.65 30.49 -28.68
N ILE A 4 14.81 29.88 -27.50
CA ILE A 4 13.83 28.97 -26.93
C ILE A 4 12.66 29.83 -26.46
N PRO A 5 11.43 29.67 -27.01
CA PRO A 5 10.29 30.44 -26.56
C PRO A 5 10.00 30.09 -25.10
N LEU A 6 9.96 31.13 -24.23
CA LEU A 6 9.51 31.03 -22.85
C LEU A 6 8.07 30.48 -22.85
N LYS A 7 7.93 29.20 -22.59
CA LYS A 7 6.63 28.55 -22.45
C LYS A 7 5.84 29.27 -21.35
N ASN A 8 4.58 29.56 -21.63
CA ASN A 8 3.66 30.36 -20.80
C ASN A 8 3.71 29.93 -19.33
N THR A 9 4.53 30.57 -18.52
CA THR A 9 4.77 30.26 -17.10
C THR A 9 3.51 30.33 -16.25
N SER A 10 2.52 31.14 -16.64
CA SER A 10 1.25 31.28 -15.96
C SER A 10 0.32 30.06 -16.11
N GLU A 11 0.26 29.46 -17.31
CA GLU A 11 -0.56 28.26 -17.55
C GLU A 11 0.06 27.00 -16.91
N GLU A 12 1.38 26.94 -16.89
CA GLU A 12 2.11 25.84 -16.25
C GLU A 12 1.96 25.90 -14.72
N SER A 13 2.09 27.10 -14.14
CA SER A 13 1.82 27.35 -12.73
C SER A 13 0.38 27.01 -12.33
N GLY A 14 -0.59 27.39 -13.16
CA GLY A 14 -2.01 27.06 -12.93
C GLY A 14 -2.29 25.56 -12.95
N ARG A 15 -1.65 24.79 -13.84
CA ARG A 15 -1.77 23.32 -13.87
C ARG A 15 -1.12 22.67 -12.66
N ILE A 16 0.07 23.12 -12.27
CA ILE A 16 0.76 22.62 -11.06
C ILE A 16 -0.11 22.88 -9.83
N LEU A 17 -0.66 24.09 -9.69
CA LEU A 17 -1.52 24.45 -8.56
C LEU A 17 -2.79 23.59 -8.50
N LYS A 18 -3.42 23.30 -9.64
CA LYS A 18 -4.59 22.42 -9.73
C LYS A 18 -4.26 20.98 -9.32
N HIS A 19 -3.13 20.44 -9.77
CA HIS A 19 -2.72 19.09 -9.40
C HIS A 19 -2.34 18.99 -7.93
N ALA A 20 -1.59 19.98 -7.40
CA ALA A 20 -1.25 20.06 -5.98
C ALA A 20 -2.51 20.18 -5.12
N GLY A 21 -3.47 21.03 -5.49
CA GLY A 21 -4.76 21.18 -4.81
C GLY A 21 -5.57 19.86 -4.79
N THR A 22 -5.61 19.15 -5.92
CA THR A 22 -6.28 17.85 -6.00
C THR A 22 -5.64 16.81 -5.05
N ILE A 23 -4.32 16.70 -5.06
CA ILE A 23 -3.60 15.77 -4.18
C ILE A 23 -3.83 16.14 -2.71
N SER A 24 -3.71 17.42 -2.37
CA SER A 24 -3.93 17.93 -1.00
C SER A 24 -5.33 17.63 -0.49
N LEU A 25 -6.36 17.87 -1.33
CA LEU A 25 -7.75 17.61 -0.97
C LEU A 25 -7.99 16.12 -0.69
N PHE A 26 -7.57 15.22 -1.59
CA PHE A 26 -7.72 13.79 -1.37
C PHE A 26 -6.91 13.28 -0.17
N THR A 27 -5.73 13.85 0.07
CA THR A 27 -4.92 13.52 1.26
C THR A 27 -5.64 13.94 2.54
N LEU A 28 -6.23 15.15 2.58
CA LEU A 28 -7.01 15.62 3.73
C LEU A 28 -8.23 14.73 3.97
N LEU A 29 -9.01 14.44 2.93
CA LEU A 29 -10.17 13.54 3.01
C LEU A 29 -9.77 12.14 3.51
N SER A 30 -8.66 11.61 3.02
CA SER A 30 -8.14 10.31 3.47
C SER A 30 -7.75 10.33 4.95
N ARG A 31 -7.15 11.41 5.44
CA ARG A 31 -6.81 11.56 6.88
C ARG A 31 -8.06 11.64 7.75
N ILE A 32 -9.06 12.42 7.33
CA ILE A 32 -10.34 12.52 8.03
C ILE A 32 -11.03 11.15 8.09
N LEU A 33 -11.09 10.43 6.96
CA LEU A 33 -11.68 9.09 6.92
C LEU A 33 -10.84 8.06 7.70
N GLY A 34 -9.52 8.23 7.77
CA GLY A 34 -8.66 7.43 8.62
C GLY A 34 -9.00 7.60 10.11
N ALA A 35 -9.15 8.84 10.55
CA ALA A 35 -9.59 9.13 11.92
C ALA A 35 -11.01 8.61 12.18
N ALA A 36 -11.94 8.79 11.23
CA ALA A 36 -13.30 8.24 11.34
C ALA A 36 -13.29 6.71 11.44
N ARG A 37 -12.45 6.01 10.65
CA ARG A 37 -12.25 4.56 10.76
C ARG A 37 -11.80 4.16 12.16
N ASP A 38 -10.80 4.84 12.71
CA ASP A 38 -10.26 4.53 14.03
C ASP A 38 -11.32 4.75 15.13
N LEU A 39 -12.12 5.82 15.02
CA LEU A 39 -13.26 6.06 15.90
C LEU A 39 -14.35 4.97 15.76
N VAL A 40 -14.68 4.54 14.55
CA VAL A 40 -15.64 3.45 14.32
C VAL A 40 -15.13 2.15 14.94
N ILE A 41 -13.87 1.79 14.73
CA ILE A 41 -13.27 0.59 15.32
C ILE A 41 -13.31 0.68 16.85
N ALA A 42 -12.92 1.82 17.43
CA ALA A 42 -12.95 2.03 18.87
C ALA A 42 -14.38 2.02 19.45
N HIS A 43 -15.37 2.52 18.71
CA HIS A 43 -16.78 2.50 19.13
C HIS A 43 -17.38 1.09 19.10
N VAL A 44 -17.09 0.32 18.04
CA VAL A 44 -17.68 -1.02 17.84
C VAL A 44 -17.00 -2.09 18.70
N PHE A 45 -15.68 -2.01 18.88
CA PHE A 45 -14.88 -3.06 19.53
C PHE A 45 -14.29 -2.63 20.88
N GLY A 46 -14.41 -1.34 21.23
CA GLY A 46 -13.78 -0.77 22.41
C GLY A 46 -12.26 -0.57 22.25
N ALA A 47 -11.66 0.17 23.19
CA ALA A 47 -10.20 0.30 23.31
C ALA A 47 -9.67 -0.85 24.20
N GLY A 48 -9.59 -2.05 23.61
CA GLY A 48 -9.23 -3.27 24.33
C GLY A 48 -8.28 -4.16 23.54
N TRP A 49 -8.04 -5.36 24.06
CA TRP A 49 -7.11 -6.33 23.49
C TRP A 49 -7.46 -6.76 22.07
N ILE A 50 -8.77 -6.78 21.71
CA ILE A 50 -9.26 -7.13 20.36
C ILE A 50 -8.80 -6.08 19.35
N THR A 51 -8.95 -4.80 19.67
CA THR A 51 -8.52 -3.68 18.83
C THR A 51 -7.00 -3.64 18.71
N ASP A 52 -6.28 -3.88 19.82
CA ASP A 52 -4.81 -4.03 19.79
C ASP A 52 -4.37 -5.15 18.84
N ALA A 53 -5.04 -6.31 18.90
CA ALA A 53 -4.77 -7.45 18.03
C ALA A 53 -4.95 -7.07 16.53
N PHE A 54 -6.03 -6.36 16.20
CA PHE A 54 -6.27 -5.88 14.84
C PHE A 54 -5.22 -4.87 14.39
N VAL A 55 -4.92 -3.85 15.20
CA VAL A 55 -3.94 -2.80 14.85
C VAL A 55 -2.56 -3.42 14.62
N GLN A 56 -2.17 -4.36 15.48
CA GLN A 56 -0.90 -5.05 15.34
C GLN A 56 -0.86 -5.95 14.09
N ALA A 57 -1.91 -6.73 13.86
CA ALA A 57 -2.04 -7.58 12.70
C ALA A 57 -2.04 -6.78 11.37
N PHE A 58 -2.66 -5.60 11.34
CA PHE A 58 -2.66 -4.72 10.18
C PHE A 58 -1.31 -4.02 9.97
N THR A 59 -0.56 -3.78 11.03
CA THR A 59 0.78 -3.15 10.94
C THR A 59 1.75 -4.03 10.16
N ILE A 60 1.71 -5.36 10.31
CA ILE A 60 2.66 -6.28 9.69
C ILE A 60 2.65 -6.19 8.14
N PRO A 61 1.52 -6.41 7.43
CA PRO A 61 1.50 -6.24 5.99
C PRO A 61 1.74 -4.79 5.54
N ASN A 62 1.41 -3.77 6.36
CA ASN A 62 1.71 -2.38 6.06
C ASN A 62 3.20 -2.04 6.08
N VAL A 63 3.97 -2.63 6.98
CA VAL A 63 5.44 -2.48 6.99
C VAL A 63 6.03 -3.06 5.70
N LEU A 64 5.60 -4.25 5.29
CA LEU A 64 6.02 -4.86 4.03
C LEU A 64 5.58 -4.04 2.82
N ARG A 65 4.37 -3.49 2.83
CA ARG A 65 3.87 -2.57 1.79
C ARG A 65 4.78 -1.36 1.60
N ARG A 66 5.23 -0.73 2.67
CA ARG A 66 6.13 0.42 2.61
C ARG A 66 7.47 0.06 1.99
N LEU A 67 8.00 -1.12 2.31
CA LEU A 67 9.24 -1.62 1.73
C LEU A 67 9.08 -1.97 0.25
N THR A 68 8.08 -2.76 -0.11
CA THR A 68 7.97 -3.37 -1.44
C THR A 68 7.24 -2.49 -2.46
N ALA A 69 6.23 -1.74 -2.04
CA ALA A 69 5.36 -1.03 -2.94
C ALA A 69 5.67 0.47 -3.04
N GLU A 70 5.58 1.20 -1.93
CA GLU A 70 5.68 2.67 -1.99
C GLU A 70 7.10 3.14 -2.30
N GLY A 71 8.09 2.60 -1.61
CA GLY A 71 9.47 3.04 -1.78
C GLY A 71 10.05 2.61 -3.12
N SER A 72 9.87 1.36 -3.49
CA SER A 72 10.41 0.81 -4.73
C SER A 72 9.82 1.46 -5.98
N MET A 73 8.50 1.73 -5.97
CA MET A 73 7.83 2.34 -7.13
C MET A 73 8.23 3.81 -7.31
N THR A 74 8.37 4.56 -6.24
CA THR A 74 8.70 5.98 -6.32
C THR A 74 10.19 6.21 -6.61
N LEU A 75 11.08 5.43 -5.99
CA LEU A 75 12.52 5.69 -6.05
C LEU A 75 13.21 5.04 -7.27
N ALA A 76 12.73 3.91 -7.76
CA ALA A 76 13.37 3.18 -8.84
C ALA A 76 12.50 3.06 -10.10
N PHE A 77 11.23 2.68 -9.97
CA PHE A 77 10.38 2.43 -11.13
C PHE A 77 10.00 3.74 -11.86
N LEU A 78 9.52 4.76 -11.15
CA LEU A 78 9.02 5.99 -11.76
C LEU A 78 10.10 6.73 -12.58
N PRO A 79 11.33 6.98 -12.06
CA PRO A 79 12.38 7.61 -12.85
C PRO A 79 12.76 6.80 -14.10
N LEU A 80 12.86 5.46 -13.96
CA LEU A 80 13.22 4.59 -15.07
C LEU A 80 12.10 4.53 -16.12
N TYR A 81 10.84 4.53 -15.71
CA TYR A 81 9.69 4.59 -16.62
C TYR A 81 9.71 5.88 -17.44
N ILE A 82 9.94 7.03 -16.81
CA ILE A 82 10.04 8.34 -17.47
C ILE A 82 11.22 8.35 -18.43
N GLU A 83 12.40 7.89 -18.00
CA GLU A 83 13.60 7.83 -18.85
C GLU A 83 13.35 6.99 -20.12
N ILE A 84 12.75 5.80 -20.00
CA ILE A 84 12.45 4.93 -21.12
C ILE A 84 11.43 5.60 -22.07
N ARG A 85 10.42 6.27 -21.51
CA ARG A 85 9.40 6.98 -22.27
C ARG A 85 9.97 8.12 -23.10
N GLU A 86 10.89 8.88 -22.54
CA GLU A 86 11.49 10.04 -23.20
C GLU A 86 12.56 9.66 -24.23
N LYS A 87 13.40 8.65 -23.91
CA LYS A 87 14.52 8.26 -24.77
C LYS A 87 14.13 7.32 -25.90
N ASN A 88 13.22 6.38 -25.66
CA ASN A 88 12.97 5.30 -26.59
C ASN A 88 11.61 5.46 -27.31
N ASP A 89 10.53 5.29 -26.58
CA ASP A 89 9.17 5.29 -27.11
C ASP A 89 8.15 5.09 -25.96
N PRO A 90 7.00 5.77 -25.99
CA PRO A 90 5.90 5.50 -25.07
C PRO A 90 5.46 4.02 -25.04
N HIS A 91 5.57 3.31 -26.18
CA HIS A 91 5.23 1.88 -26.25
C HIS A 91 6.24 1.01 -25.48
N ALA A 92 7.54 1.33 -25.57
CA ALA A 92 8.58 0.65 -24.79
C ALA A 92 8.39 0.83 -23.28
N ALA A 93 8.02 2.05 -22.83
CA ALA A 93 7.72 2.32 -21.45
C ALA A 93 6.53 1.49 -20.93
N LYS A 94 5.44 1.40 -21.70
CA LYS A 94 4.28 0.57 -21.38
C LYS A 94 4.62 -0.93 -21.31
N LYS A 95 5.48 -1.41 -22.20
CA LYS A 95 5.98 -2.78 -22.19
C LYS A 95 6.83 -3.05 -20.94
N PHE A 96 7.71 -2.11 -20.58
CA PHE A 96 8.49 -2.17 -19.34
C PHE A 96 7.58 -2.20 -18.12
N ALA A 97 6.57 -1.33 -18.04
CA ALA A 97 5.59 -1.32 -16.95
C ALA A 97 4.84 -2.66 -16.81
N ALA A 98 4.42 -3.28 -17.93
CA ALA A 98 3.76 -4.59 -17.90
C ALA A 98 4.70 -5.73 -17.42
N LYS A 99 6.01 -5.65 -17.72
CA LYS A 99 7.01 -6.57 -17.16
C LYS A 99 7.25 -6.33 -15.68
N THR A 100 7.34 -5.06 -15.27
CA THR A 100 7.44 -4.69 -13.83
C THR A 100 6.24 -5.19 -13.04
N LEU A 101 5.02 -5.14 -13.60
CA LEU A 101 3.84 -5.74 -12.97
C LEU A 101 4.03 -7.23 -12.71
N GLY A 102 4.61 -7.97 -13.66
CA GLY A 102 4.94 -9.39 -13.47
C GLY A 102 5.88 -9.64 -12.28
N VAL A 103 6.93 -8.81 -12.16
CA VAL A 103 7.87 -8.86 -11.01
C VAL A 103 7.13 -8.55 -9.71
N VAL A 104 6.38 -7.45 -9.67
CA VAL A 104 5.67 -6.99 -8.47
C VAL A 104 4.68 -8.05 -7.99
N LEU A 105 3.82 -8.57 -8.87
CA LEU A 105 2.85 -9.60 -8.51
C LEU A 105 3.53 -10.91 -8.09
N GLY A 106 4.58 -11.33 -8.80
CA GLY A 106 5.33 -12.53 -8.45
C GLY A 106 5.96 -12.45 -7.05
N VAL A 107 6.71 -11.37 -6.80
CA VAL A 107 7.37 -11.15 -5.50
C VAL A 107 6.36 -11.02 -4.37
N THR A 108 5.32 -10.21 -4.55
CA THR A 108 4.34 -9.98 -3.48
C THR A 108 3.44 -11.21 -3.23
N THR A 109 3.18 -12.04 -4.23
CA THR A 109 2.49 -13.33 -4.04
C THR A 109 3.34 -14.29 -3.20
N ILE A 110 4.64 -14.41 -3.51
CA ILE A 110 5.57 -15.23 -2.73
C ILE A 110 5.66 -14.72 -1.29
N LEU A 111 5.85 -13.40 -1.10
CA LEU A 111 5.90 -12.78 0.22
C LEU A 111 4.60 -12.97 1.00
N THR A 112 3.45 -12.90 0.32
CA THR A 112 2.14 -13.17 0.93
C THR A 112 2.06 -14.62 1.41
N GLY A 113 2.44 -15.58 0.59
CA GLY A 113 2.46 -16.99 0.97
C GLY A 113 3.37 -17.28 2.17
N ILE A 114 4.60 -16.76 2.13
CA ILE A 114 5.55 -16.85 3.24
C ILE A 114 4.98 -16.19 4.50
N GLY A 115 4.46 -14.98 4.38
CA GLY A 115 3.91 -14.24 5.51
C GLY A 115 2.68 -14.90 6.14
N MET A 116 1.84 -15.57 5.35
CA MET A 116 0.72 -16.36 5.87
C MET A 116 1.18 -17.62 6.61
N ILE A 117 2.22 -18.30 6.11
CA ILE A 117 2.79 -19.49 6.75
C ILE A 117 3.49 -19.11 8.05
N PHE A 118 4.37 -18.11 8.01
CA PHE A 118 5.18 -17.64 9.13
C PHE A 118 4.50 -16.52 9.94
N SER A 119 3.16 -16.44 9.91
CA SER A 119 2.43 -15.42 10.67
C SER A 119 2.62 -15.50 12.18
N PRO A 120 2.75 -16.68 12.84
CA PRO A 120 3.04 -16.73 14.28
C PRO A 120 4.38 -16.09 14.62
N GLU A 121 5.44 -16.40 13.85
CA GLU A 121 6.79 -15.86 14.03
C GLU A 121 6.83 -14.35 13.78
N LEU A 122 6.10 -13.89 12.75
CA LEU A 122 5.97 -12.47 12.47
C LEU A 122 5.23 -11.74 13.61
N VAL A 123 4.13 -12.29 14.09
CA VAL A 123 3.42 -11.72 15.25
C VAL A 123 4.32 -11.69 16.48
N PHE A 124 5.09 -12.74 16.74
CA PHE A 124 6.07 -12.73 17.83
C PHE A 124 7.15 -11.66 17.64
N LEU A 125 7.66 -11.49 16.43
CA LEU A 125 8.66 -10.44 16.11
C LEU A 125 8.12 -9.03 16.36
N PHE A 126 6.85 -8.78 16.02
CA PHE A 126 6.24 -7.45 16.12
C PHE A 126 5.54 -7.18 17.45
N ALA A 127 5.17 -8.23 18.20
CA ALA A 127 4.38 -8.15 19.42
C ALA A 127 4.68 -9.32 20.36
N ALA A 128 5.92 -9.49 20.78
CA ALA A 128 6.32 -10.57 21.70
C ALA A 128 5.53 -10.54 23.02
N GLY A 129 5.14 -9.35 23.49
CA GLY A 129 4.31 -9.19 24.70
C GLY A 129 2.94 -9.85 24.60
N PHE A 130 2.40 -10.08 23.37
CA PHE A 130 1.11 -10.76 23.23
C PHE A 130 1.20 -12.26 23.51
N ALA A 131 2.39 -12.85 23.51
CA ALA A 131 2.59 -14.26 23.87
C ALA A 131 2.18 -14.60 25.31
N SER A 132 2.09 -13.59 26.18
CA SER A 132 1.55 -13.75 27.56
C SER A 132 0.04 -13.99 27.59
N SER A 133 -0.69 -13.71 26.51
CA SER A 133 -2.14 -13.91 26.37
C SER A 133 -2.43 -14.75 25.11
N PRO A 134 -2.62 -16.07 25.24
CA PRO A 134 -2.83 -16.96 24.08
C PRO A 134 -3.95 -16.49 23.16
N GLU A 135 -5.10 -16.06 23.71
CA GLU A 135 -6.24 -15.59 22.92
C GLU A 135 -5.90 -14.37 22.06
N LYS A 136 -5.18 -13.39 22.65
CA LYS A 136 -4.73 -12.18 21.95
C LYS A 136 -3.73 -12.52 20.85
N PHE A 137 -2.80 -13.43 21.14
CA PHE A 137 -1.78 -13.87 20.17
C PHE A 137 -2.42 -14.61 18.99
N GLU A 138 -3.28 -15.60 19.25
CA GLU A 138 -3.96 -16.40 18.23
C GLU A 138 -4.86 -15.54 17.34
N LEU A 139 -5.61 -14.61 17.94
CA LEU A 139 -6.42 -13.66 17.17
C LEU A 139 -5.54 -12.77 16.27
N THR A 140 -4.41 -12.29 16.77
CA THR A 140 -3.47 -11.47 15.99
C THR A 140 -2.90 -12.28 14.81
N VAL A 141 -2.54 -13.55 15.04
CA VAL A 141 -2.07 -14.46 13.98
C VAL A 141 -3.14 -14.68 12.92
N LEU A 142 -4.38 -14.97 13.34
CA LEU A 142 -5.51 -15.18 12.42
C LEU A 142 -5.77 -13.93 11.57
N LEU A 143 -5.86 -12.76 12.19
CA LEU A 143 -6.08 -11.50 11.48
C LEU A 143 -4.92 -11.17 10.54
N THR A 144 -3.69 -11.44 10.94
CA THR A 144 -2.50 -11.30 10.09
C THR A 144 -2.63 -12.15 8.84
N ARG A 145 -2.98 -13.43 8.97
CA ARG A 145 -3.20 -14.33 7.83
C ARG A 145 -4.31 -13.84 6.89
N ILE A 146 -5.42 -13.40 7.44
CA ILE A 146 -6.54 -12.86 6.65
C ILE A 146 -6.11 -11.61 5.87
N MET A 147 -5.36 -10.72 6.49
CA MET A 147 -5.00 -9.44 5.87
C MET A 147 -3.74 -9.50 5.00
N PHE A 148 -2.92 -10.54 5.06
CA PHE A 148 -1.69 -10.63 4.26
C PHE A 148 -1.91 -10.49 2.74
N PRO A 149 -2.99 -11.06 2.12
CA PRO A 149 -3.27 -10.90 0.70
C PRO A 149 -3.46 -9.43 0.26
N TYR A 150 -3.77 -8.53 1.18
CA TYR A 150 -3.80 -7.09 0.92
C TYR A 150 -2.47 -6.56 0.34
N LEU A 151 -1.33 -7.20 0.66
CA LEU A 151 -0.03 -6.83 0.12
C LEU A 151 0.00 -6.88 -1.42
N ILE A 152 -0.64 -7.88 -2.03
CA ILE A 152 -0.74 -8.02 -3.49
C ILE A 152 -1.55 -6.85 -4.07
N PHE A 153 -2.70 -6.54 -3.47
CA PHE A 153 -3.59 -5.48 -3.95
C PHE A 153 -2.94 -4.11 -3.88
N VAL A 154 -2.34 -3.79 -2.75
CA VAL A 154 -1.71 -2.48 -2.56
C VAL A 154 -0.42 -2.33 -3.38
N SER A 155 0.26 -3.42 -3.71
CA SER A 155 1.42 -3.40 -4.59
C SER A 155 1.01 -3.12 -6.05
N PHE A 156 -0.11 -3.68 -6.50
CA PHE A 156 -0.73 -3.30 -7.78
C PHE A 156 -1.12 -1.81 -7.78
N VAL A 157 -1.73 -1.33 -6.71
CA VAL A 157 -2.11 0.09 -6.54
C VAL A 157 -0.89 1.01 -6.65
N ALA A 158 0.22 0.65 -6.00
CA ALA A 158 1.46 1.43 -6.05
C ALA A 158 2.11 1.42 -7.44
N TRP A 159 2.12 0.28 -8.14
CA TRP A 159 2.55 0.19 -9.54
C TRP A 159 1.69 1.07 -10.45
N SER A 160 0.38 0.99 -10.31
CA SER A 160 -0.57 1.83 -11.04
C SER A 160 -0.34 3.33 -10.78
N MET A 161 -0.14 3.70 -9.51
CA MET A 161 0.14 5.07 -9.09
C MET A 161 1.41 5.60 -9.76
N GLY A 162 2.48 4.80 -9.85
CA GLY A 162 3.72 5.20 -10.53
C GLY A 162 3.47 5.58 -12.00
N ILE A 163 2.70 4.78 -12.73
CA ILE A 163 2.35 5.05 -14.14
C ILE A 163 1.44 6.28 -14.25
N LEU A 164 0.37 6.33 -13.47
CA LEU A 164 -0.60 7.41 -13.53
C LEU A 164 0.02 8.76 -13.18
N ASN A 165 0.94 8.80 -12.21
CA ASN A 165 1.69 10.00 -11.87
C ASN A 165 2.63 10.42 -13.02
N ALA A 166 3.32 9.48 -13.68
CA ALA A 166 4.14 9.75 -14.85
C ALA A 166 3.32 10.30 -16.04
N GLU A 167 2.05 9.89 -16.14
CA GLU A 167 1.09 10.34 -17.17
C GLU A 167 0.29 11.59 -16.73
N GLY A 168 0.66 12.24 -15.61
CA GLY A 168 -0.01 13.45 -15.11
C GLY A 168 -1.43 13.23 -14.56
N ARG A 169 -1.79 12.01 -14.20
CA ARG A 169 -3.12 11.63 -13.68
C ARG A 169 -3.05 11.34 -12.18
N PHE A 170 -3.15 12.37 -11.37
CA PHE A 170 -2.94 12.30 -9.92
C PHE A 170 -4.20 11.97 -9.11
N ALA A 171 -5.41 12.22 -9.65
CA ALA A 171 -6.66 12.11 -8.90
C ALA A 171 -6.97 10.68 -8.42
N ALA A 172 -6.91 9.68 -9.31
CA ALA A 172 -7.22 8.29 -8.96
C ALA A 172 -6.21 7.70 -7.94
N PRO A 173 -4.87 7.87 -8.10
CA PRO A 173 -3.91 7.50 -7.07
C PRO A 173 -4.13 8.19 -5.72
N ALA A 174 -4.36 9.51 -5.72
CA ALA A 174 -4.56 10.28 -4.50
C ALA A 174 -5.86 9.88 -3.75
N ALA A 175 -6.88 9.43 -4.46
CA ALA A 175 -8.13 8.96 -3.89
C ALA A 175 -8.05 7.53 -3.33
N ALA A 176 -7.08 6.71 -3.74
CA ALA A 176 -7.01 5.29 -3.36
C ALA A 176 -7.07 5.04 -1.84
N PRO A 177 -6.35 5.79 -0.96
CA PRO A 177 -6.42 5.55 0.48
C PRO A 177 -7.80 5.81 1.09
N ILE A 178 -8.63 6.67 0.48
CA ILE A 178 -10.02 6.91 0.89
C ILE A 178 -10.81 5.61 0.83
N PHE A 179 -10.67 4.86 -0.25
CA PHE A 179 -11.43 3.63 -0.49
C PHE A 179 -11.01 2.47 0.41
N LEU A 180 -9.77 2.45 0.88
CA LEU A 180 -9.37 1.54 1.96
C LEU A 180 -10.17 1.82 3.24
N ASN A 181 -10.23 3.09 3.65
CA ASN A 181 -10.96 3.47 4.84
C ASN A 181 -12.47 3.21 4.70
N VAL A 182 -13.05 3.50 3.54
CA VAL A 182 -14.46 3.19 3.22
C VAL A 182 -14.72 1.68 3.28
N GLY A 183 -13.82 0.84 2.74
CA GLY A 183 -13.93 -0.61 2.82
C GLY A 183 -13.93 -1.13 4.26
N ILE A 184 -13.03 -0.61 5.10
CA ILE A 184 -12.94 -0.98 6.51
C ILE A 184 -14.17 -0.50 7.29
N ILE A 185 -14.58 0.77 7.15
CA ILE A 185 -15.76 1.33 7.81
C ILE A 185 -17.02 0.58 7.36
N GLY A 186 -17.19 0.37 6.05
CA GLY A 186 -18.35 -0.36 5.52
C GLY A 186 -18.44 -1.78 6.05
N SER A 187 -17.31 -2.46 6.18
CA SER A 187 -17.28 -3.82 6.72
C SER A 187 -17.62 -3.89 8.21
N ALA A 188 -17.31 -2.84 8.98
CA ALA A 188 -17.70 -2.76 10.39
C ALA A 188 -19.22 -2.85 10.59
N PHE A 189 -19.97 -2.26 9.66
CA PHE A 189 -21.43 -2.24 9.76
C PHE A 189 -22.13 -3.37 8.98
N VAL A 190 -21.51 -3.88 7.92
CA VAL A 190 -22.15 -4.87 7.03
C VAL A 190 -21.63 -6.29 7.31
N ILE A 191 -20.33 -6.48 7.41
CA ILE A 191 -19.73 -7.83 7.50
C ILE A 191 -19.54 -8.25 8.94
N SER A 192 -19.08 -7.36 9.81
CA SER A 192 -18.83 -7.68 11.22
C SER A 192 -20.05 -8.30 11.93
N PRO A 193 -21.29 -7.83 11.72
CA PRO A 193 -22.46 -8.47 12.32
C PRO A 193 -22.81 -9.84 11.77
N MET A 194 -22.25 -10.21 10.59
CA MET A 194 -22.56 -11.49 9.90
C MET A 194 -21.58 -12.61 10.24
N VAL A 195 -20.48 -12.30 10.91
CA VAL A 195 -19.43 -13.28 11.27
C VAL A 195 -19.42 -13.54 12.76
N LYS A 196 -19.01 -14.77 13.14
CA LYS A 196 -18.99 -15.19 14.56
C LYS A 196 -18.12 -14.28 15.42
N ASP A 197 -16.94 -13.92 14.90
CA ASP A 197 -16.02 -13.01 15.55
C ASP A 197 -16.00 -11.68 14.77
N PRO A 198 -16.72 -10.65 15.22
CA PRO A 198 -16.95 -9.42 14.45
C PRO A 198 -15.70 -8.71 13.97
N ILE A 199 -14.57 -8.84 14.68
CA ILE A 199 -13.29 -8.22 14.29
C ILE A 199 -12.73 -8.84 12.98
N ILE A 200 -13.07 -10.08 12.66
CA ILE A 200 -12.71 -10.73 11.38
C ILE A 200 -13.34 -9.97 10.21
N GLY A 201 -14.56 -9.45 10.40
CA GLY A 201 -15.23 -8.61 9.41
C GLY A 201 -14.40 -7.39 9.02
N ILE A 202 -13.73 -6.76 9.99
CA ILE A 202 -12.80 -5.64 9.74
C ILE A 202 -11.59 -6.10 8.92
N GLY A 203 -11.02 -7.28 9.22
CA GLY A 203 -9.93 -7.87 8.43
C GLY A 203 -10.34 -8.11 6.96
N ILE A 204 -11.57 -8.61 6.74
CA ILE A 204 -12.15 -8.75 5.39
C ILE A 204 -12.32 -7.38 4.74
N GLY A 205 -12.72 -6.36 5.51
CA GLY A 205 -12.84 -4.97 5.06
C GLY A 205 -11.54 -4.40 4.50
N VAL A 206 -10.39 -4.78 5.05
CA VAL A 206 -9.07 -4.40 4.51
C VAL A 206 -8.89 -4.98 3.10
N LEU A 207 -9.27 -6.24 2.88
CA LEU A 207 -9.17 -6.88 1.56
C LEU A 207 -10.13 -6.23 0.55
N LEU A 208 -11.38 -6.00 0.94
CA LEU A 208 -12.37 -5.32 0.10
C LEU A 208 -11.92 -3.90 -0.24
N GLY A 209 -11.38 -3.16 0.73
CA GLY A 209 -10.79 -1.85 0.50
C GLY A 209 -9.65 -1.90 -0.52
N GLY A 210 -8.78 -2.91 -0.45
CA GLY A 210 -7.72 -3.15 -1.43
C GLY A 210 -8.25 -3.43 -2.84
N ILE A 211 -9.29 -4.22 -2.97
CA ILE A 211 -9.96 -4.49 -4.25
C ILE A 211 -10.57 -3.20 -4.81
N ILE A 212 -11.29 -2.43 -3.99
CA ILE A 212 -11.88 -1.16 -4.43
C ILE A 212 -10.80 -0.18 -4.88
N GLN A 213 -9.65 -0.11 -4.19
CA GLN A 213 -8.50 0.70 -4.60
C GLN A 213 -8.02 0.35 -6.01
N ILE A 214 -7.96 -0.93 -6.36
CA ILE A 214 -7.64 -1.39 -7.72
C ILE A 214 -8.70 -0.91 -8.71
N LEU A 215 -9.97 -1.19 -8.43
CA LEU A 215 -11.09 -0.88 -9.31
C LEU A 215 -11.18 0.61 -9.66
N ILE A 216 -10.90 1.49 -8.72
CA ILE A 216 -10.90 2.95 -8.94
C ILE A 216 -9.78 3.41 -9.86
N GLN A 217 -8.64 2.71 -9.87
CA GLN A 217 -7.51 3.07 -10.72
C GLN A 217 -7.60 2.48 -12.15
N LEU A 218 -8.31 1.36 -12.33
CA LEU A 218 -8.44 0.68 -13.61
C LEU A 218 -8.92 1.59 -14.76
N PRO A 219 -9.97 2.40 -14.61
CA PRO A 219 -10.42 3.29 -15.69
C PRO A 219 -9.33 4.27 -16.15
N SER A 220 -8.54 4.77 -15.20
CA SER A 220 -7.44 5.69 -15.50
C SER A 220 -6.28 5.00 -16.20
N LEU A 221 -5.94 3.75 -15.82
CA LEU A 221 -4.94 2.93 -16.50
C LEU A 221 -5.36 2.60 -17.95
N ILE A 222 -6.63 2.24 -18.16
CA ILE A 222 -7.18 1.96 -19.48
C ILE A 222 -7.11 3.22 -20.36
N LYS A 223 -7.46 4.39 -19.82
CA LYS A 223 -7.41 5.67 -20.55
C LYS A 223 -6.00 6.07 -20.99
N VAL A 224 -4.95 5.69 -20.26
CA VAL A 224 -3.55 5.90 -20.68
C VAL A 224 -3.04 4.77 -21.59
N GLY A 225 -3.88 3.77 -21.86
CA GLY A 225 -3.54 2.64 -22.72
C GLY A 225 -2.51 1.68 -22.09
N GLN A 226 -2.48 1.61 -20.75
CA GLN A 226 -1.59 0.68 -20.04
C GLN A 226 -2.24 -0.70 -19.94
N SER A 227 -1.52 -1.72 -20.37
CA SER A 227 -1.94 -3.11 -20.19
C SER A 227 -1.78 -3.53 -18.71
N ILE A 228 -2.83 -4.13 -18.17
CA ILE A 228 -2.84 -4.76 -16.84
C ILE A 228 -2.43 -6.24 -16.88
N LYS A 229 -2.10 -6.76 -18.07
CA LYS A 229 -1.61 -8.14 -18.22
C LYS A 229 -0.12 -8.16 -17.92
N PRO A 230 0.32 -8.93 -16.91
CA PRO A 230 1.73 -9.09 -16.62
C PRO A 230 2.43 -9.76 -17.80
N ARG A 231 3.65 -9.33 -18.11
CA ARG A 231 4.47 -9.92 -19.16
C ARG A 231 5.68 -10.61 -18.57
N ASN A 232 6.23 -11.55 -19.33
CA ASN A 232 7.48 -12.21 -18.97
C ASN A 232 8.60 -11.16 -18.83
N PHE A 233 9.29 -11.20 -17.70
CA PHE A 233 10.33 -10.25 -17.29
C PHE A 233 11.74 -10.88 -17.25
N PHE A 234 11.85 -12.19 -17.44
CA PHE A 234 13.14 -12.87 -17.41
C PHE A 234 14.06 -12.34 -18.53
N ASN A 235 15.33 -12.13 -18.19
CA ASN A 235 16.37 -11.63 -19.09
C ASN A 235 16.12 -10.23 -19.71
N ASP A 236 15.28 -9.39 -19.09
CA ASP A 236 15.09 -8.01 -19.55
C ASP A 236 16.09 -7.06 -18.87
N HIS A 237 16.85 -6.32 -19.70
CA HIS A 237 17.88 -5.39 -19.24
C HIS A 237 17.31 -4.28 -18.33
N ASN A 238 16.14 -3.73 -18.68
CA ASN A 238 15.51 -2.67 -17.89
C ASN A 238 15.00 -3.20 -16.53
N ILE A 239 14.54 -4.44 -16.49
CA ILE A 239 14.16 -5.09 -15.22
C ILE A 239 15.39 -5.34 -14.36
N GLN A 240 16.50 -5.82 -14.93
CA GLN A 240 17.75 -5.97 -14.18
C GLN A 240 18.26 -4.63 -13.64
N ARG A 241 18.14 -3.56 -14.42
CA ARG A 241 18.47 -2.21 -14.00
C ARG A 241 17.55 -1.74 -12.85
N LEU A 242 16.24 -1.99 -12.96
CA LEU A 242 15.28 -1.72 -11.89
C LEU A 242 15.67 -2.42 -10.59
N LEU A 243 15.96 -3.72 -10.64
CA LEU A 243 16.33 -4.51 -9.46
C LEU A 243 17.63 -4.01 -8.81
N ARG A 244 18.62 -3.57 -9.60
CA ARG A 244 19.85 -2.97 -9.06
C ARG A 244 19.60 -1.63 -8.35
N LEU A 245 18.68 -0.82 -8.86
CA LEU A 245 18.30 0.45 -8.22
C LEU A 245 17.48 0.24 -6.95
N LEU A 246 16.73 -0.87 -6.87
CA LEU A 246 15.93 -1.20 -5.69
C LEU A 246 16.80 -1.58 -4.48
N GLY A 247 17.91 -2.29 -4.68
CA GLY A 247 18.75 -2.80 -3.59
C GLY A 247 19.13 -1.71 -2.56
N PRO A 248 19.86 -0.65 -2.95
CA PRO A 248 20.24 0.43 -2.05
C PRO A 248 19.04 1.14 -1.41
N SER A 249 17.95 1.34 -2.17
CA SER A 249 16.74 1.99 -1.69
C SER A 249 16.04 1.18 -0.60
N LEU A 250 15.99 -0.15 -0.75
CA LEU A 250 15.41 -1.06 0.24
C LEU A 250 16.18 -1.04 1.55
N VAL A 251 17.52 -1.00 1.50
CA VAL A 251 18.37 -0.91 2.71
C VAL A 251 18.07 0.37 3.48
N GLY A 252 18.02 1.53 2.81
CA GLY A 252 17.69 2.80 3.46
C GLY A 252 16.30 2.80 4.12
N MET A 253 15.30 2.22 3.45
CA MET A 253 13.95 2.11 4.01
C MET A 253 13.85 1.07 5.14
N ALA A 254 14.64 -0.01 5.08
CA ALA A 254 14.63 -1.06 6.10
C ALA A 254 15.01 -0.51 7.49
N VAL A 255 15.96 0.43 7.56
CA VAL A 255 16.36 1.06 8.84
C VAL A 255 15.15 1.71 9.53
N TYR A 256 14.34 2.47 8.78
CA TYR A 256 13.12 3.07 9.32
C TYR A 256 12.10 2.02 9.76
N GLN A 257 11.93 0.94 8.98
CA GLN A 257 10.99 -0.12 9.32
C GLN A 257 11.43 -0.93 10.56
N ILE A 258 12.74 -1.14 10.74
CA ILE A 258 13.28 -1.77 11.95
C ILE A 258 12.90 -0.96 13.20
N ASN A 259 13.01 0.37 13.13
CA ASN A 259 12.57 1.23 14.22
C ASN A 259 11.07 1.04 14.55
N ILE A 260 10.21 0.94 13.54
CA ILE A 260 8.78 0.66 13.73
C ILE A 260 8.58 -0.71 14.39
N ILE A 261 9.29 -1.74 13.94
CA ILE A 261 9.20 -3.09 14.52
C ILE A 261 9.57 -3.05 16.01
N VAL A 262 10.69 -2.42 16.35
CA VAL A 262 11.14 -2.30 17.74
C VAL A 262 10.12 -1.56 18.59
N LEU A 263 9.63 -0.40 18.14
CA LEU A 263 8.62 0.38 18.87
C LEU A 263 7.32 -0.40 19.07
N ARG A 264 6.85 -1.11 18.05
CA ARG A 264 5.63 -1.94 18.13
C ARG A 264 5.82 -3.14 19.06
N ASN A 265 6.98 -3.77 19.01
CA ASN A 265 7.30 -4.86 19.92
C ASN A 265 7.32 -4.37 21.37
N LEU A 266 7.98 -3.25 21.68
CA LEU A 266 7.98 -2.65 23.01
C LEU A 266 6.57 -2.25 23.47
N ALA A 267 5.77 -1.64 22.59
CA ALA A 267 4.38 -1.29 22.91
C ALA A 267 3.51 -2.50 23.24
N SER A 268 3.84 -3.70 22.72
CA SER A 268 3.08 -4.91 22.98
C SER A 268 3.14 -5.39 24.44
N PHE A 269 4.12 -4.94 25.23
CA PHE A 269 4.24 -5.22 26.65
C PHE A 269 3.40 -4.26 27.53
N MET A 270 2.84 -3.22 26.95
CA MET A 270 1.98 -2.28 27.68
C MET A 270 0.59 -2.87 27.97
N PRO A 271 -0.16 -2.34 28.95
CA PRO A 271 -1.52 -2.76 29.20
C PRO A 271 -2.42 -2.69 27.97
N SER A 272 -3.43 -3.57 27.93
CA SER A 272 -4.37 -3.64 26.79
C SER A 272 -5.07 -2.29 26.54
N GLY A 273 -5.21 -1.92 25.25
CA GLY A 273 -5.76 -0.65 24.80
C GLY A 273 -4.72 0.45 24.59
N GLN A 274 -3.46 0.27 25.00
CA GLN A 274 -2.40 1.27 24.80
C GLN A 274 -1.62 1.11 23.49
N VAL A 275 -1.73 -0.01 22.81
CA VAL A 275 -1.12 -0.22 21.49
C VAL A 275 -1.82 0.59 20.39
N THR A 276 -3.06 1.01 20.66
CA THR A 276 -3.90 1.80 19.73
C THR A 276 -3.67 3.30 19.84
N HIS A 277 -2.98 3.76 20.86
CA HIS A 277 -2.59 5.16 21.08
C HIS A 277 -1.10 5.36 20.81
#